data_e51bc6d4799099b94922c2bf2d2dd788
#
_entry.id   e51bc6d4799099b94922c2bf2d2dd788
#
_cell.length_a   1.000
_cell.length_b   1.000
_cell.length_c   1.000
_cell.angle_alpha   90.00
_cell.angle_beta   90.00
_cell.angle_gamma   90.00
#
_symmetry.space_group_name_H-M   'P 1'
#
loop_
_entity.id
_entity.type
_entity.pdbx_description
1 polymer ?
#
loop_
_entity_poly.entity_id
_entity_poly.type
_entity_poly.pdbx_seq_one_letter_code
_entity_poly.pdbx_strand_id
1 'polypeptide(L)'
;ITKHTLLGAFRSGWSADYPSLENFLNATFQTGASANDSQYSSKTFDDLLAQAAAATDPQTAYGYFRQAQSQLFADLPGIPLWYQNGFGGYSRHASNVDFNWTATPVYEEARSSANGGVVLANLSEPQNSLLPTNTNEANGGRILDLVFAGLIRYDKDGNVINEVASSIETTDNQHFTITLKPGWTFSDGSPVTADSFIKAWKFGALLSNAQLGSSFFERIKGFSYDEDSELTGLTK
;
A
#
# COMPACT_ATOMS: atom_id res chain seq x y z
N ILE A 1 -14.19 -4.70 15.36
CA ILE A 1 -12.72 -4.59 15.43
C ILE A 1 -12.34 -3.11 15.40
N THR A 2 -12.55 -2.42 14.30
CA THR A 2 -12.14 -1.00 14.07
C THR A 2 -12.57 -0.02 15.17
N LYS A 3 -13.65 -0.30 15.89
CA LYS A 3 -14.10 0.52 17.04
C LYS A 3 -13.53 0.05 18.38
N HIS A 4 -12.63 -0.94 18.38
CA HIS A 4 -12.00 -1.53 19.56
C HIS A 4 -12.99 -2.00 20.64
N THR A 5 -14.20 -2.41 20.24
CA THR A 5 -15.25 -2.85 21.14
C THR A 5 -15.39 -4.38 21.20
N LEU A 6 -14.67 -5.11 20.34
CA LEU A 6 -14.67 -6.56 20.35
C LEU A 6 -13.78 -7.07 21.48
N LEU A 7 -14.37 -7.85 22.39
CA LEU A 7 -13.66 -8.51 23.47
C LEU A 7 -13.46 -9.99 23.14
N GLY A 8 -12.24 -10.48 23.28
CA GLY A 8 -11.89 -11.89 23.04
C GLY A 8 -11.11 -12.11 21.74
N ALA A 9 -10.87 -13.36 21.41
CA ALA A 9 -10.08 -13.72 20.23
C ALA A 9 -10.86 -13.47 18.95
N PHE A 10 -10.14 -12.99 17.93
CA PHE A 10 -10.68 -12.79 16.59
C PHE A 10 -9.65 -13.21 15.53
N ARG A 11 -10.11 -13.46 14.32
CA ARG A 11 -9.25 -13.71 13.17
C ARG A 11 -9.01 -12.43 12.43
N SER A 12 -7.75 -12.13 12.15
CA SER A 12 -7.34 -11.04 11.26
C SER A 12 -6.41 -11.58 10.18
N GLY A 13 -6.09 -10.77 9.20
CA GLY A 13 -5.12 -11.07 8.16
C GLY A 13 -4.74 -9.81 7.41
N TRP A 14 -3.57 -9.82 6.81
CA TRP A 14 -3.06 -8.72 6.01
C TRP A 14 -2.60 -9.24 4.65
N SER A 15 -2.96 -8.54 3.60
CA SER A 15 -2.41 -8.73 2.26
C SER A 15 -1.43 -7.59 2.01
N ALA A 16 -0.23 -7.91 1.55
CA ALA A 16 0.78 -6.88 1.37
C ALA A 16 0.41 -5.92 0.24
N ASP A 17 0.58 -4.62 0.48
CA ASP A 17 0.45 -3.56 -0.52
C ASP A 17 1.74 -3.41 -1.34
N TYR A 18 2.88 -3.74 -0.72
CA TYR A 18 4.21 -3.74 -1.34
C TYR A 18 5.10 -4.81 -0.69
N PRO A 19 6.09 -5.35 -1.42
CA PRO A 19 6.89 -6.50 -0.98
C PRO A 19 7.96 -6.09 0.06
N SER A 20 7.53 -5.70 1.25
CA SER A 20 8.39 -5.35 2.37
C SER A 20 7.85 -5.91 3.68
N LEU A 21 8.76 -6.33 4.58
CA LEU A 21 8.42 -6.67 5.97
C LEU A 21 7.77 -5.49 6.70
N GLU A 22 8.15 -4.28 6.36
CA GLU A 22 7.55 -3.06 6.91
C GLU A 22 6.04 -3.06 6.78
N ASN A 23 5.51 -3.40 5.60
CA ASN A 23 4.07 -3.40 5.35
C ASN A 23 3.28 -4.31 6.29
N PHE A 24 3.90 -5.41 6.73
CA PHE A 24 3.29 -6.31 7.73
C PHE A 24 3.50 -5.81 9.15
N LEU A 25 4.67 -5.30 9.48
CA LEU A 25 5.01 -4.95 10.86
C LEU A 25 4.40 -3.59 11.26
N ASN A 26 4.58 -2.57 10.44
CA ASN A 26 4.09 -1.23 10.73
C ASN A 26 2.56 -1.18 10.69
N ALA A 27 1.96 -1.57 9.57
CA ALA A 27 0.53 -1.42 9.37
C ALA A 27 -0.32 -2.15 10.41
N THR A 28 0.14 -3.31 10.89
CA THR A 28 -0.68 -4.20 11.74
C THR A 28 -0.28 -4.22 13.20
N PHE A 29 0.91 -3.74 13.59
CA PHE A 29 1.40 -3.88 14.96
C PHE A 29 2.05 -2.63 15.55
N GLN A 30 2.41 -1.61 14.75
CA GLN A 30 2.93 -0.36 15.29
C GLN A 30 1.89 0.30 16.18
N THR A 31 2.32 0.87 17.30
CA THR A 31 1.43 1.59 18.21
C THR A 31 0.68 2.70 17.47
N GLY A 32 -0.64 2.67 17.53
CA GLY A 32 -1.52 3.66 16.87
C GLY A 32 -1.77 3.42 15.38
N ALA A 33 -1.16 2.41 14.75
CA ALA A 33 -1.43 2.10 13.35
C ALA A 33 -2.90 1.71 13.13
N SER A 34 -3.47 2.14 12.01
CA SER A 34 -4.90 2.02 11.73
C SER A 34 -5.39 0.57 11.62
N ALA A 35 -4.53 -0.36 11.22
CA ALA A 35 -4.83 -1.78 11.13
C ALA A 35 -4.30 -2.59 12.33
N ASN A 36 -3.83 -1.93 13.38
CA ASN A 36 -3.43 -2.61 14.62
C ASN A 36 -4.67 -3.00 15.44
N ASP A 37 -5.43 -3.96 14.94
CA ASP A 37 -6.63 -4.46 15.57
C ASP A 37 -6.39 -5.08 16.96
N SER A 38 -5.17 -5.59 17.20
CA SER A 38 -4.76 -6.15 18.48
C SER A 38 -4.55 -5.10 19.57
N GLN A 39 -4.45 -3.83 19.21
CA GLN A 39 -4.05 -2.73 20.08
C GLN A 39 -2.68 -2.99 20.76
N TYR A 40 -1.82 -3.78 20.10
CA TYR A 40 -0.47 -4.01 20.59
C TYR A 40 0.28 -2.69 20.71
N SER A 41 1.03 -2.53 21.78
CA SER A 41 1.85 -1.35 22.03
C SER A 41 3.13 -1.79 22.74
N SER A 42 4.25 -1.58 22.09
CA SER A 42 5.57 -1.93 22.61
C SER A 42 6.59 -0.92 22.15
N LYS A 43 7.11 -0.15 23.11
CA LYS A 43 8.15 0.84 22.81
C LYS A 43 9.38 0.21 22.16
N THR A 44 9.78 -0.99 22.56
CA THR A 44 10.92 -1.69 21.97
C THR A 44 10.66 -2.02 20.51
N PHE A 45 9.45 -2.48 20.19
CA PHE A 45 9.04 -2.76 18.83
C PHE A 45 9.01 -1.50 17.97
N ASP A 46 8.38 -0.43 18.46
CA ASP A 46 8.28 0.85 17.75
C ASP A 46 9.66 1.50 17.53
N ASP A 47 10.55 1.44 18.51
CA ASP A 47 11.92 1.94 18.39
C ASP A 47 12.70 1.18 17.29
N LEU A 48 12.50 -0.14 17.15
CA LEU A 48 13.12 -0.93 16.09
C LEU A 48 12.57 -0.57 14.70
N LEU A 49 11.28 -0.31 14.59
CA LEU A 49 10.69 0.18 13.34
C LEU A 49 11.22 1.57 12.97
N ALA A 50 11.36 2.45 13.97
CA ALA A 50 11.95 3.78 13.75
C ALA A 50 13.41 3.70 13.30
N GLN A 51 14.22 2.79 13.89
CA GLN A 51 15.60 2.55 13.47
C GLN A 51 15.67 1.98 12.05
N ALA A 52 14.76 1.07 11.68
CA ALA A 52 14.66 0.57 10.31
C ALA A 52 14.38 1.69 9.32
N ALA A 53 13.44 2.58 9.66
CA ALA A 53 13.07 3.72 8.81
C ALA A 53 14.21 4.76 8.68
N ALA A 54 15.04 4.92 9.71
CA ALA A 54 16.18 5.83 9.70
C ALA A 54 17.44 5.24 9.02
N ALA A 55 17.43 3.96 8.66
CA ALA A 55 18.57 3.30 8.05
C ALA A 55 18.83 3.84 6.63
N THR A 56 20.08 4.11 6.33
CA THR A 56 20.52 4.63 5.03
C THR A 56 20.80 3.54 3.99
N ASP A 57 20.74 2.28 4.40
CA ASP A 57 20.89 1.14 3.51
C ASP A 57 19.88 0.04 3.83
N PRO A 58 19.41 -0.71 2.79
CA PRO A 58 18.36 -1.72 2.96
C PRO A 58 18.76 -2.88 3.89
N GLN A 59 20.03 -3.28 3.94
CA GLN A 59 20.46 -4.43 4.75
C GLN A 59 20.38 -4.10 6.24
N THR A 60 20.77 -2.90 6.62
CA THR A 60 20.61 -2.39 7.99
C THR A 60 19.13 -2.32 8.36
N ALA A 61 18.28 -1.77 7.48
CA ALA A 61 16.83 -1.74 7.69
C ALA A 61 16.25 -3.15 7.91
N TYR A 62 16.61 -4.12 7.07
CA TYR A 62 16.19 -5.52 7.26
C TYR A 62 16.69 -6.13 8.58
N GLY A 63 17.85 -5.73 9.06
CA GLY A 63 18.36 -6.12 10.36
C GLY A 63 17.42 -5.71 11.50
N TYR A 64 16.95 -4.48 11.48
CA TYR A 64 15.99 -3.96 12.47
C TYR A 64 14.60 -4.59 12.32
N PHE A 65 14.09 -4.77 11.10
CA PHE A 65 12.81 -5.46 10.89
C PHE A 65 12.83 -6.89 11.41
N ARG A 66 13.94 -7.63 11.25
CA ARG A 66 14.08 -8.97 11.84
C ARG A 66 14.09 -8.95 13.37
N GLN A 67 14.70 -7.95 13.97
CA GLN A 67 14.67 -7.78 15.43
C GLN A 67 13.25 -7.43 15.91
N ALA A 68 12.54 -6.53 15.21
CA ALA A 68 11.15 -6.21 15.49
C ALA A 68 10.25 -7.44 15.36
N GLN A 69 10.43 -8.27 14.33
CA GLN A 69 9.72 -9.55 14.19
C GLN A 69 10.01 -10.51 15.36
N SER A 70 11.25 -10.58 15.82
CA SER A 70 11.60 -11.42 16.97
C SER A 70 10.94 -10.93 18.25
N GLN A 71 10.87 -9.61 18.47
CA GLN A 71 10.15 -9.00 19.58
C GLN A 71 8.64 -9.32 19.50
N LEU A 72 8.05 -9.19 18.31
CA LEU A 72 6.65 -9.50 18.09
C LEU A 72 6.32 -10.96 18.43
N PHE A 73 7.20 -11.89 18.07
CA PHE A 73 7.04 -13.31 18.44
C PHE A 73 7.23 -13.57 19.94
N ALA A 74 8.06 -12.79 20.61
CA ALA A 74 8.22 -12.89 22.07
C ALA A 74 6.99 -12.38 22.82
N ASP A 75 6.39 -11.28 22.36
CA ASP A 75 5.21 -10.66 22.97
C ASP A 75 3.91 -11.35 22.57
N LEU A 76 3.90 -11.97 21.39
CA LEU A 76 2.80 -12.75 20.80
C LEU A 76 1.44 -12.05 20.82
N PRO A 77 1.29 -10.81 20.32
CA PRO A 77 0.00 -10.13 20.25
C PRO A 77 -0.98 -10.79 19.27
N GLY A 78 -0.47 -11.63 18.38
CA GLY A 78 -1.22 -12.44 17.43
C GLY A 78 -0.58 -13.79 17.21
N ILE A 79 -1.40 -14.83 17.05
CA ILE A 79 -0.93 -16.20 16.80
C ILE A 79 -0.91 -16.41 15.28
N PRO A 80 0.28 -16.58 14.64
CA PRO A 80 0.37 -16.92 13.23
C PRO A 80 -0.29 -18.29 12.97
N LEU A 81 -1.23 -18.35 12.04
CA LEU A 81 -1.97 -19.58 11.74
C LEU A 81 -1.49 -20.22 10.44
N TRP A 82 -1.48 -19.46 9.34
CA TRP A 82 -1.06 -19.94 8.03
C TRP A 82 -0.76 -18.78 7.08
N TYR A 83 -0.05 -19.10 6.02
CA TYR A 83 0.05 -18.25 4.84
C TYR A 83 -1.07 -18.65 3.87
N GLN A 84 -1.85 -17.67 3.43
CA GLN A 84 -2.93 -17.90 2.48
C GLN A 84 -2.34 -18.14 1.09
N ASN A 85 -2.65 -19.29 0.49
CA ASN A 85 -2.41 -19.50 -0.93
C ASN A 85 -3.51 -18.82 -1.73
N GLY A 86 -3.13 -18.00 -2.72
CA GLY A 86 -4.06 -17.51 -3.72
C GLY A 86 -4.36 -18.58 -4.75
N PHE A 87 -5.60 -18.66 -5.18
CA PHE A 87 -6.02 -19.49 -6.31
C PHE A 87 -7.13 -18.78 -7.06
N GLY A 88 -7.20 -19.04 -8.34
CA GLY A 88 -8.25 -18.52 -9.19
C GLY A 88 -8.56 -19.46 -10.34
N GLY A 89 -9.71 -19.30 -10.94
CA GLY A 89 -10.14 -20.03 -12.12
C GLY A 89 -10.61 -19.06 -13.19
N TYR A 90 -10.44 -19.45 -14.43
CA TYR A 90 -10.91 -18.66 -15.56
C TYR A 90 -11.48 -19.57 -16.65
N SER A 91 -12.34 -18.99 -17.46
CA SER A 91 -12.98 -19.67 -18.59
C SER A 91 -11.93 -20.06 -19.64
N ARG A 92 -12.16 -21.18 -20.35
CA ARG A 92 -11.39 -21.55 -21.54
C ARG A 92 -11.40 -20.49 -22.66
N HIS A 93 -12.31 -19.53 -22.59
CA HIS A 93 -12.39 -18.41 -23.53
C HIS A 93 -11.57 -17.20 -23.09
N ALA A 94 -11.04 -17.20 -21.87
CA ALA A 94 -10.14 -16.19 -21.39
C ALA A 94 -8.69 -16.56 -21.72
N SER A 95 -7.87 -15.57 -22.03
CA SER A 95 -6.45 -15.70 -22.26
C SER A 95 -5.71 -14.53 -21.61
N ASN A 96 -4.40 -14.65 -21.43
CA ASN A 96 -3.56 -13.67 -20.72
C ASN A 96 -4.10 -13.36 -19.32
N VAL A 97 -4.63 -14.37 -18.65
CA VAL A 97 -5.04 -14.27 -17.24
C VAL A 97 -3.82 -14.63 -16.40
N ASP A 98 -3.32 -13.67 -15.68
CA ASP A 98 -2.17 -13.84 -14.79
C ASP A 98 -2.52 -13.46 -13.37
N PHE A 99 -1.67 -13.81 -12.42
CA PHE A 99 -1.78 -13.46 -11.01
C PHE A 99 -0.47 -12.82 -10.59
N ASN A 100 -0.57 -11.73 -9.85
CA ASN A 100 0.61 -11.05 -9.35
C ASN A 100 1.19 -11.78 -8.11
N TRP A 101 2.26 -11.23 -7.57
CA TRP A 101 2.98 -11.78 -6.40
C TRP A 101 2.12 -11.88 -5.12
N THR A 102 1.01 -11.16 -5.02
CA THR A 102 0.01 -11.31 -3.94
C THR A 102 -1.10 -12.30 -4.28
N ALA A 103 -0.96 -13.04 -5.39
CA ALA A 103 -1.99 -13.90 -5.96
C ALA A 103 -3.30 -13.15 -6.31
N THR A 104 -3.21 -11.88 -6.62
CA THR A 104 -4.31 -11.07 -7.14
C THR A 104 -4.36 -11.17 -8.66
N PRO A 105 -5.54 -11.35 -9.28
CA PRO A 105 -5.66 -11.37 -10.73
C PRO A 105 -5.24 -10.04 -11.36
N VAL A 106 -4.45 -10.14 -12.43
CA VAL A 106 -4.02 -9.01 -13.27
C VAL A 106 -4.91 -8.98 -14.49
N TYR A 107 -5.64 -7.89 -14.69
CA TYR A 107 -6.68 -7.81 -15.71
C TYR A 107 -6.27 -7.04 -16.97
N GLU A 108 -5.21 -6.24 -16.94
CA GLU A 108 -4.81 -5.31 -18.00
C GLU A 108 -4.56 -6.02 -19.34
N GLU A 109 -3.97 -7.21 -19.28
CA GLU A 109 -3.66 -8.02 -20.44
C GLU A 109 -4.71 -9.08 -20.75
N ALA A 110 -5.70 -9.25 -19.89
CA ALA A 110 -6.73 -10.27 -20.09
C ALA A 110 -7.55 -10.02 -21.36
N ARG A 111 -7.84 -11.09 -22.07
CA ARG A 111 -8.61 -11.06 -23.32
C ARG A 111 -9.68 -12.15 -23.28
N SER A 112 -10.77 -11.92 -24.01
CA SER A 112 -11.85 -12.91 -24.16
C SER A 112 -12.10 -13.21 -25.62
N SER A 113 -12.23 -14.50 -25.96
CA SER A 113 -12.70 -14.97 -27.28
C SER A 113 -14.23 -15.12 -27.36
N ALA A 114 -14.93 -14.81 -26.29
CA ALA A 114 -16.38 -14.84 -26.18
C ALA A 114 -16.93 -13.44 -25.84
N ASN A 115 -18.24 -13.29 -25.79
CA ASN A 115 -18.94 -12.06 -25.39
C ASN A 115 -18.46 -10.78 -26.11
N GLY A 116 -18.11 -10.88 -27.38
CA GLY A 116 -17.62 -9.72 -28.15
C GLY A 116 -16.28 -9.16 -27.65
N GLY A 117 -15.47 -9.99 -27.01
CA GLY A 117 -14.16 -9.58 -26.45
C GLY A 117 -14.22 -9.05 -25.02
N VAL A 118 -15.40 -9.01 -24.42
CA VAL A 118 -15.58 -8.50 -23.05
C VAL A 118 -15.10 -9.54 -22.03
N VAL A 119 -14.20 -9.14 -21.15
CA VAL A 119 -13.77 -9.92 -20.00
C VAL A 119 -14.71 -9.63 -18.83
N LEU A 120 -15.32 -10.68 -18.28
CA LEU A 120 -16.16 -10.59 -17.09
C LEU A 120 -15.37 -11.11 -15.90
N ALA A 121 -15.15 -10.27 -14.90
CA ALA A 121 -14.48 -10.62 -13.67
C ALA A 121 -15.48 -10.69 -12.50
N ASN A 122 -15.29 -11.66 -11.61
CA ASN A 122 -16.04 -11.72 -10.36
C ASN A 122 -15.37 -10.86 -9.30
N LEU A 123 -16.10 -9.91 -8.77
CA LEU A 123 -15.65 -8.97 -7.76
C LEU A 123 -16.82 -8.65 -6.83
N SER A 124 -16.54 -8.45 -5.54
CA SER A 124 -17.55 -7.88 -4.65
C SER A 124 -17.60 -6.35 -4.85
N GLU A 125 -18.74 -5.77 -4.49
CA GLU A 125 -18.89 -4.31 -4.53
C GLU A 125 -17.85 -3.66 -3.60
N PRO A 126 -17.14 -2.61 -4.05
CA PRO A 126 -16.23 -1.84 -3.20
C PRO A 126 -16.93 -1.28 -1.96
N GLN A 127 -16.28 -1.35 -0.82
CA GLN A 127 -16.86 -0.90 0.45
C GLN A 127 -16.81 0.62 0.61
N ASN A 128 -15.86 1.27 -0.06
CA ASN A 128 -15.59 2.70 0.05
C ASN A 128 -15.63 3.38 -1.31
N SER A 129 -15.61 4.71 -1.31
CA SER A 129 -15.46 5.49 -2.54
C SER A 129 -14.13 5.15 -3.23
N LEU A 130 -14.15 5.07 -4.57
CA LEU A 130 -12.98 4.77 -5.40
C LEU A 130 -12.02 5.98 -5.48
N LEU A 131 -11.56 6.43 -4.33
CA LEU A 131 -10.49 7.41 -4.20
C LEU A 131 -9.22 6.69 -3.73
N PRO A 132 -8.07 6.88 -4.38
CA PRO A 132 -6.82 6.20 -3.99
C PRO A 132 -6.46 6.37 -2.51
N THR A 133 -6.78 7.52 -1.91
CA THR A 133 -6.51 7.81 -0.50
C THR A 133 -7.58 7.28 0.46
N ASN A 134 -8.74 6.84 -0.04
CA ASN A 134 -9.87 6.39 0.81
C ASN A 134 -10.25 4.91 0.59
N THR A 135 -9.55 4.20 -0.27
CA THR A 135 -9.77 2.77 -0.52
C THR A 135 -8.71 1.98 0.22
N ASN A 136 -9.13 1.12 1.14
CA ASN A 136 -8.24 0.28 1.95
C ASN A 136 -8.66 -1.20 1.94
N GLU A 137 -9.45 -1.61 0.92
CA GLU A 137 -9.92 -2.99 0.78
C GLU A 137 -9.66 -3.52 -0.64
N ALA A 138 -9.56 -4.85 -0.77
CA ALA A 138 -9.04 -5.50 -1.97
C ALA A 138 -9.89 -5.28 -3.24
N ASN A 139 -11.22 -5.16 -3.11
CA ASN A 139 -12.08 -5.04 -4.29
C ASN A 139 -12.00 -3.64 -4.92
N GLY A 140 -12.01 -2.61 -4.08
CA GLY A 140 -11.77 -1.22 -4.52
C GLY A 140 -10.36 -1.04 -5.07
N GLY A 141 -9.34 -1.60 -4.40
CA GLY A 141 -7.94 -1.57 -4.86
C GLY A 141 -7.79 -2.11 -6.28
N ARG A 142 -8.40 -3.26 -6.59
CA ARG A 142 -8.36 -3.85 -7.95
C ARG A 142 -8.97 -2.96 -9.04
N ILE A 143 -9.97 -2.16 -8.69
CA ILE A 143 -10.54 -1.20 -9.64
C ILE A 143 -9.61 0.01 -9.78
N LEU A 144 -9.03 0.48 -8.67
CA LEU A 144 -8.08 1.60 -8.70
C LEU A 144 -6.85 1.25 -9.55
N ASP A 145 -6.33 0.04 -9.44
CA ASP A 145 -5.20 -0.45 -10.26
C ASP A 145 -5.48 -0.38 -11.78
N LEU A 146 -6.74 -0.49 -12.18
CA LEU A 146 -7.15 -0.41 -13.59
C LEU A 146 -7.38 1.03 -14.10
N VAL A 147 -7.65 1.97 -13.21
CA VAL A 147 -8.09 3.33 -13.60
C VAL A 147 -7.13 4.44 -13.18
N PHE A 148 -6.19 4.15 -12.30
CA PHE A 148 -5.17 5.10 -11.85
C PHE A 148 -3.77 4.58 -12.13
N ALA A 149 -2.87 5.49 -12.50
CA ALA A 149 -1.46 5.22 -12.63
C ALA A 149 -0.69 5.85 -11.45
N GLY A 150 0.26 5.09 -10.88
CA GLY A 150 1.14 5.56 -9.83
C GLY A 150 2.49 6.10 -10.36
N LEU A 151 3.32 6.59 -9.47
CA LEU A 151 4.74 6.88 -9.80
C LEU A 151 5.45 5.59 -10.22
N ILE A 152 5.15 4.52 -9.51
CA ILE A 152 5.63 3.16 -9.77
C ILE A 152 4.43 2.21 -9.83
N ARG A 153 4.67 1.03 -10.41
CA ARG A 153 3.83 -0.17 -10.25
C ARG A 153 4.72 -1.37 -9.95
N TYR A 154 4.13 -2.44 -9.52
CA TYR A 154 4.82 -3.72 -9.37
C TYR A 154 4.47 -4.63 -10.55
N ASP A 155 5.47 -5.36 -11.05
CA ASP A 155 5.21 -6.45 -12.00
C ASP A 155 4.60 -7.68 -11.28
N LYS A 156 4.28 -8.71 -12.05
CA LYS A 156 3.71 -9.95 -11.49
C LYS A 156 4.61 -10.65 -10.47
N ASP A 157 5.91 -10.39 -10.52
CA ASP A 157 6.91 -11.01 -9.64
C ASP A 157 7.26 -10.10 -8.44
N GLY A 158 6.64 -8.92 -8.32
CA GLY A 158 6.84 -7.96 -7.24
C GLY A 158 8.02 -7.01 -7.46
N ASN A 159 8.58 -6.95 -8.68
CA ASN A 159 9.63 -5.98 -8.98
C ASN A 159 9.05 -4.60 -9.25
N VAL A 160 9.74 -3.56 -8.77
CA VAL A 160 9.35 -2.17 -9.01
C VAL A 160 9.59 -1.77 -10.46
N ILE A 161 8.56 -1.20 -11.08
CA ILE A 161 8.63 -0.60 -12.41
C ILE A 161 8.22 0.87 -12.31
N ASN A 162 9.05 1.77 -12.84
CA ASN A 162 8.68 3.18 -12.97
C ASN A 162 7.53 3.33 -13.98
N GLU A 163 6.39 3.85 -13.52
CA GLU A 163 5.20 4.05 -14.34
C GLU A 163 5.09 5.50 -14.81
N VAL A 164 4.58 6.42 -14.00
CA VAL A 164 4.58 7.86 -14.31
C VAL A 164 5.95 8.48 -14.06
N ALA A 165 6.72 7.96 -13.10
CA ALA A 165 8.09 8.36 -12.89
C ALA A 165 9.00 7.87 -14.03
N SER A 166 9.92 8.71 -14.49
CA SER A 166 11.07 8.32 -15.34
C SER A 166 12.25 7.87 -14.50
N SER A 167 12.51 8.55 -13.38
CA SER A 167 13.50 8.14 -12.38
C SER A 167 13.05 8.46 -10.97
N ILE A 168 13.55 7.68 -10.01
CA ILE A 168 13.46 7.91 -8.57
C ILE A 168 14.86 7.69 -8.01
N GLU A 169 15.50 8.75 -7.56
CA GLU A 169 16.90 8.76 -7.17
C GLU A 169 17.04 9.16 -5.70
N THR A 170 17.92 8.47 -4.99
CA THR A 170 18.31 8.79 -3.61
C THR A 170 19.74 8.35 -3.36
N THR A 171 20.40 9.03 -2.44
CA THR A 171 21.75 8.67 -1.96
C THR A 171 21.77 8.27 -0.49
N ASP A 172 20.65 8.48 0.22
CA ASP A 172 20.56 8.31 1.66
C ASP A 172 19.27 7.62 2.14
N ASN A 173 18.40 7.17 1.21
CA ASN A 173 17.08 6.61 1.48
C ASN A 173 16.16 7.53 2.32
N GLN A 174 16.46 8.81 2.38
CA GLN A 174 15.68 9.82 3.10
C GLN A 174 15.18 10.92 2.16
N HIS A 175 16.05 11.33 1.23
CA HIS A 175 15.73 12.35 0.22
C HIS A 175 15.62 11.69 -1.15
N PHE A 176 14.49 11.87 -1.78
CA PHE A 176 14.19 11.28 -3.08
C PHE A 176 13.94 12.38 -4.11
N THR A 177 14.65 12.31 -5.22
CA THR A 177 14.38 13.14 -6.40
C THR A 177 13.60 12.30 -7.40
N ILE A 178 12.37 12.73 -7.69
CA ILE A 178 11.45 12.03 -8.57
C ILE A 178 11.26 12.84 -9.84
N THR A 179 11.66 12.31 -10.99
CA THR A 179 11.44 12.91 -12.30
C THR A 179 10.28 12.22 -13.00
N LEU A 180 9.32 12.98 -13.50
CA LEU A 180 8.16 12.44 -14.21
C LEU A 180 8.46 12.25 -15.70
N LYS A 181 7.87 11.22 -16.31
CA LYS A 181 7.87 11.07 -17.78
C LYS A 181 7.04 12.20 -18.41
N PRO A 182 7.47 12.78 -19.52
CA PRO A 182 6.69 13.78 -20.21
C PRO A 182 5.45 13.17 -20.89
N GLY A 183 4.41 13.98 -21.06
CA GLY A 183 3.25 13.63 -21.88
C GLY A 183 2.13 12.87 -21.18
N TRP A 184 2.25 12.58 -19.90
CA TRP A 184 1.13 12.02 -19.13
C TRP A 184 0.01 13.04 -18.95
N THR A 185 -1.22 12.60 -19.21
CA THR A 185 -2.44 13.41 -19.03
C THR A 185 -3.49 12.61 -18.25
N PHE A 186 -4.36 13.32 -17.56
CA PHE A 186 -5.61 12.76 -17.06
C PHE A 186 -6.58 12.46 -18.22
N SER A 187 -7.66 11.74 -17.94
CA SER A 187 -8.69 11.37 -18.93
C SER A 187 -9.39 12.58 -19.57
N ASP A 188 -9.38 13.73 -18.91
CA ASP A 188 -9.90 14.99 -19.42
C ASP A 188 -8.88 15.78 -20.28
N GLY A 189 -7.67 15.24 -20.48
CA GLY A 189 -6.59 15.85 -21.23
C GLY A 189 -5.73 16.83 -20.43
N SER A 190 -6.03 17.10 -19.18
CA SER A 190 -5.18 17.96 -18.33
C SER A 190 -3.85 17.29 -18.01
N PRO A 191 -2.74 18.03 -17.91
CA PRO A 191 -1.41 17.42 -17.72
C PRO A 191 -1.21 16.89 -16.31
N VAL A 192 -0.58 15.71 -16.20
CA VAL A 192 -0.08 15.19 -14.93
C VAL A 192 1.26 15.86 -14.62
N THR A 193 1.37 16.45 -13.44
CA THR A 193 2.55 17.20 -12.98
C THR A 193 2.91 16.83 -11.56
N ALA A 194 4.04 17.31 -11.04
CA ALA A 194 4.41 17.15 -9.65
C ALA A 194 3.30 17.63 -8.68
N ASP A 195 2.62 18.75 -9.04
CA ASP A 195 1.51 19.26 -8.25
C ASP A 195 0.33 18.26 -8.14
N SER A 196 0.13 17.41 -9.15
CA SER A 196 -0.92 16.39 -9.13
C SER A 196 -0.71 15.40 -7.99
N PHE A 197 0.52 14.96 -7.78
CA PHE A 197 0.89 14.07 -6.68
C PHE A 197 0.90 14.81 -5.34
N ILE A 198 1.57 15.96 -5.27
CA ILE A 198 1.72 16.72 -4.02
C ILE A 198 0.35 17.08 -3.44
N LYS A 199 -0.58 17.57 -4.28
CA LYS A 199 -1.93 17.95 -3.83
C LYS A 199 -2.74 16.73 -3.39
N ALA A 200 -2.68 15.62 -4.14
CA ALA A 200 -3.38 14.40 -3.79
C ALA A 200 -2.87 13.80 -2.47
N TRP A 201 -1.56 13.77 -2.25
CA TRP A 201 -0.97 13.25 -1.03
C TRP A 201 -1.27 14.15 0.17
N LYS A 202 -1.19 15.47 0.01
CA LYS A 202 -1.61 16.42 1.05
C LYS A 202 -3.08 16.24 1.41
N PHE A 203 -3.96 16.06 0.42
CA PHE A 203 -5.38 15.77 0.66
C PHE A 203 -5.56 14.47 1.47
N GLY A 204 -4.81 13.41 1.10
CA GLY A 204 -4.87 12.11 1.77
C GLY A 204 -4.34 12.14 3.20
N ALA A 205 -3.38 13.02 3.50
CA ALA A 205 -2.75 13.14 4.80
C ALA A 205 -3.48 14.06 5.79
N LEU A 206 -4.42 14.88 5.32
CA LEU A 206 -5.18 15.77 6.21
C LEU A 206 -6.09 14.94 7.13
N LEU A 207 -5.93 15.09 8.44
CA LEU A 207 -6.76 14.42 9.45
C LEU A 207 -8.24 14.80 9.27
N SER A 208 -8.52 16.06 8.97
CA SER A 208 -9.87 16.58 8.74
C SER A 208 -10.58 15.96 7.54
N ASN A 209 -9.85 15.39 6.58
CA ASN A 209 -10.41 14.67 5.44
C ASN A 209 -10.76 13.21 5.75
N ALA A 210 -10.34 12.68 6.91
CA ALA A 210 -10.64 11.33 7.41
C ALA A 210 -10.42 10.22 6.35
N GLN A 211 -9.32 10.32 5.60
CA GLN A 211 -8.99 9.35 4.56
C GLN A 211 -8.44 8.07 5.18
N LEU A 212 -8.97 6.92 4.80
CA LEU A 212 -8.59 5.61 5.35
C LEU A 212 -7.13 5.22 5.05
N GLY A 213 -6.55 5.75 3.99
CA GLY A 213 -5.15 5.55 3.60
C GLY A 213 -4.17 6.61 4.13
N SER A 214 -4.58 7.47 5.09
CA SER A 214 -3.73 8.57 5.56
C SER A 214 -2.38 8.11 6.13
N SER A 215 -2.34 6.95 6.78
CA SER A 215 -1.10 6.37 7.33
C SER A 215 -0.02 6.04 6.30
N PHE A 216 -0.37 5.88 5.01
CA PHE A 216 0.64 5.69 3.97
C PHE A 216 1.56 6.92 3.78
N PHE A 217 1.18 8.08 4.31
CA PHE A 217 1.99 9.30 4.23
C PHE A 217 2.84 9.56 5.49
N GLU A 218 2.80 8.68 6.48
CA GLU A 218 3.46 8.88 7.79
C GLU A 218 4.97 9.10 7.71
N ARG A 219 5.61 8.57 6.64
CA ARG A 219 7.06 8.73 6.42
C ARG A 219 7.43 10.07 5.79
N ILE A 220 6.46 10.86 5.37
CA ILE A 220 6.73 12.17 4.77
C ILE A 220 6.85 13.20 5.88
N LYS A 221 7.94 13.96 5.89
CA LYS A 221 8.17 15.02 6.86
C LYS A 221 6.98 15.99 6.92
N GLY A 222 6.49 16.25 8.12
CA GLY A 222 5.32 17.11 8.37
C GLY A 222 4.00 16.34 8.41
N PHE A 223 4.03 15.00 8.47
CA PHE A 223 2.86 14.18 8.80
C PHE A 223 2.57 14.25 10.32
N SER A 224 1.29 14.20 10.66
CA SER A 224 0.79 14.13 12.05
C SER A 224 -0.43 13.22 12.13
N TYR A 225 -0.56 12.51 13.24
CA TYR A 225 -1.77 11.76 13.60
C TYR A 225 -2.73 12.57 14.47
N ASP A 226 -2.28 13.71 15.01
CA ASP A 226 -3.02 14.48 16.00
C ASP A 226 -3.64 15.77 15.41
N GLU A 227 -3.14 16.21 14.26
CA GLU A 227 -3.58 17.43 13.58
C GLU A 227 -3.45 17.31 12.06
N ASP A 228 -3.96 18.28 11.32
CA ASP A 228 -3.86 18.30 9.86
C ASP A 228 -2.40 18.36 9.41
N SER A 229 -2.00 17.38 8.61
CA SER A 229 -0.63 17.21 8.12
C SER A 229 -0.30 18.21 7.00
N GLU A 230 0.81 18.92 7.12
CA GLU A 230 1.26 19.85 6.08
C GLU A 230 2.16 19.20 5.01
N LEU A 231 2.70 18.02 5.29
CA LEU A 231 3.66 17.31 4.45
C LEU A 231 4.76 18.24 3.89
N THR A 232 5.46 18.92 4.80
CA THR A 232 6.53 19.90 4.46
C THR A 232 7.72 19.26 3.75
N GLY A 233 7.84 17.92 3.79
CA GLY A 233 8.84 17.18 3.02
C GLY A 233 8.58 17.12 1.52
N LEU A 234 7.38 17.49 1.05
CA LEU A 234 7.05 17.51 -0.38
C LEU A 234 7.39 18.87 -0.98
N THR A 235 8.33 18.87 -1.91
CA THR A 235 8.75 20.07 -2.65
C THR A 235 8.73 19.79 -4.16
N LYS A 236 8.67 20.89 -4.96
CA LYS A 236 8.64 20.83 -6.44
C LYS A 236 9.97 21.33 -6.98
#